data_77003869e00cc29c8d2355da9429824b
#
_entry.id   77003869e00cc29c8d2355da9429824b
#
_cell.length_a   1.000
_cell.length_b   1.000
_cell.length_c   1.000
_cell.angle_alpha   90.00
_cell.angle_beta   90.00
_cell.angle_gamma   90.00
#
_symmetry.space_group_name_H-M   'P 1'
#
loop_
_entity.id
_entity.type
_entity.pdbx_description
1 polymer ?
#
loop_
_entity_poly.entity_id
_entity_poly.type
_entity_poly.pdbx_seq_one_letter_code
_entity_poly.pdbx_strand_id
1 'polypeptide(L)'
;MRSLIALSFFLVSTMTSYAGQQYVDNTGFAVSGYDVVAYFSLPQSEVGQSQPEAIPGKSSITAEHNGETFAFSSVANRDLFLQDPKKYAPQYDGHCAYGIAVGGKVPANPHLWRIVDGKLYLNITKQVVGFWEETIDKHIKTADKKWRRLEKASASRDNIPQFSSPAPVQ
;
A
#
# COMPACT_ATOMS: atom_id res chain seq x y z
N MET A 1 52.13 -36.46 -0.27
CA MET A 1 51.27 -35.65 -1.12
C MET A 1 50.06 -35.24 -0.28
N ARG A 2 49.99 -33.98 0.15
CA ARG A 2 48.91 -33.43 0.96
C ARG A 2 47.99 -32.60 0.03
N SER A 3 46.80 -33.12 -0.25
CA SER A 3 45.79 -32.39 -1.04
C SER A 3 45.16 -31.29 -0.18
N LEU A 4 45.34 -30.05 -0.60
CA LEU A 4 44.65 -28.89 -0.08
C LEU A 4 43.28 -28.78 -0.77
N ILE A 5 42.20 -29.03 -0.01
CA ILE A 5 40.82 -28.77 -0.48
C ILE A 5 40.54 -27.29 -0.23
N ALA A 6 40.49 -26.52 -1.30
CA ALA A 6 40.07 -25.12 -1.25
C ALA A 6 38.53 -25.04 -1.11
N LEU A 7 38.06 -24.63 0.07
CA LEU A 7 36.66 -24.40 0.34
C LEU A 7 36.29 -23.00 -0.18
N SER A 8 35.66 -22.95 -1.36
CA SER A 8 35.16 -21.69 -1.91
C SER A 8 33.89 -21.28 -1.19
N PHE A 9 33.96 -20.26 -0.35
CA PHE A 9 32.79 -19.60 0.23
C PHE A 9 32.11 -18.74 -0.85
N PHE A 10 30.97 -19.20 -1.34
CA PHE A 10 30.08 -18.38 -2.15
C PHE A 10 29.37 -17.39 -1.21
N LEU A 11 29.79 -16.13 -1.23
CA LEU A 11 29.03 -15.04 -0.61
C LEU A 11 27.74 -14.81 -1.43
N VAL A 12 26.63 -15.36 -0.98
CA VAL A 12 25.32 -14.98 -1.51
C VAL A 12 25.02 -13.58 -0.98
N SER A 13 25.28 -12.57 -1.80
CA SER A 13 24.87 -11.21 -1.54
C SER A 13 23.34 -11.16 -1.69
N THR A 14 22.61 -11.20 -0.59
CA THR A 14 21.17 -10.91 -0.57
C THR A 14 21.01 -9.43 -0.90
N MET A 15 20.66 -9.12 -2.14
CA MET A 15 20.17 -7.79 -2.49
C MET A 15 18.84 -7.60 -1.79
N THR A 16 18.86 -6.93 -0.64
CA THR A 16 17.64 -6.36 -0.04
C THR A 16 17.10 -5.35 -1.04
N SER A 17 16.03 -5.73 -1.74
CA SER A 17 15.23 -4.79 -2.51
C SER A 17 14.66 -3.80 -1.49
N TYR A 18 15.17 -2.58 -1.46
CA TYR A 18 14.55 -1.48 -0.75
C TYR A 18 13.28 -1.11 -1.53
N ALA A 19 12.19 -1.80 -1.25
CA ALA A 19 10.87 -1.24 -1.46
C ALA A 19 10.73 -0.07 -0.47
N GLY A 20 10.04 1.00 -0.86
CA GLY A 20 9.78 2.13 0.02
C GLY A 20 9.03 1.66 1.27
N GLN A 21 9.12 2.44 2.32
CA GLN A 21 8.42 2.16 3.56
C GLN A 21 6.91 2.35 3.34
N GLN A 22 6.13 1.29 3.57
CA GLN A 22 4.67 1.35 3.57
C GLN A 22 4.19 2.41 4.56
N TYR A 23 3.09 3.09 4.23
CA TYR A 23 2.45 3.98 5.19
C TYR A 23 1.80 3.15 6.29
N VAL A 24 2.25 3.39 7.52
CA VAL A 24 1.71 2.82 8.75
C VAL A 24 1.30 3.97 9.66
N ASP A 25 0.09 3.93 10.14
CA ASP A 25 -0.45 4.89 11.09
C ASP A 25 -0.32 4.41 12.55
N ASN A 26 -1.06 5.03 13.47
CA ASN A 26 -1.04 4.69 14.89
C ASN A 26 -1.59 3.28 15.20
N THR A 27 -2.22 2.60 14.25
CA THR A 27 -2.66 1.20 14.42
C THR A 27 -1.48 0.23 14.43
N GLY A 28 -0.34 0.62 13.87
CA GLY A 28 0.82 -0.25 13.66
C GLY A 28 0.68 -1.18 12.45
N PHE A 29 -0.37 -0.99 11.61
CA PHE A 29 -0.62 -1.81 10.44
C PHE A 29 -0.57 -1.00 9.14
N ALA A 30 -0.13 -1.62 8.06
CA ALA A 30 -0.27 -1.07 6.72
C ALA A 30 -1.76 -0.89 6.38
N VAL A 31 -2.06 0.15 5.58
CA VAL A 31 -3.44 0.49 5.18
C VAL A 31 -4.38 0.62 6.40
N SER A 32 -3.83 1.14 7.52
CA SER A 32 -4.59 1.35 8.76
C SER A 32 -5.34 0.10 9.26
N GLY A 33 -4.84 -1.11 8.97
CA GLY A 33 -5.42 -2.38 9.38
C GLY A 33 -6.59 -2.89 8.54
N TYR A 34 -6.85 -2.30 7.36
CA TYR A 34 -7.87 -2.79 6.42
C TYR A 34 -7.32 -3.86 5.48
N ASP A 35 -8.19 -4.79 5.07
CA ASP A 35 -7.85 -5.95 4.23
C ASP A 35 -7.64 -5.53 2.76
N VAL A 36 -6.39 -5.54 2.32
CA VAL A 36 -6.04 -5.10 0.95
C VAL A 36 -6.56 -6.02 -0.15
N VAL A 37 -6.84 -7.29 0.14
CA VAL A 37 -7.40 -8.26 -0.82
C VAL A 37 -8.89 -8.00 -1.01
N ALA A 38 -9.59 -7.61 0.05
CA ALA A 38 -11.03 -7.40 0.03
C ALA A 38 -11.47 -6.34 -0.99
N TYR A 39 -10.68 -5.30 -1.24
CA TYR A 39 -11.00 -4.27 -2.23
C TYR A 39 -11.30 -4.84 -3.62
N PHE A 40 -10.60 -5.92 -4.01
CA PHE A 40 -10.74 -6.52 -5.34
C PHE A 40 -12.04 -7.32 -5.53
N SER A 41 -12.78 -7.55 -4.45
CA SER A 41 -14.10 -8.19 -4.46
C SER A 41 -15.26 -7.23 -4.17
N LEU A 42 -14.96 -5.99 -3.77
CA LEU A 42 -16.00 -4.98 -3.55
C LEU A 42 -16.55 -4.44 -4.87
N PRO A 43 -17.85 -4.14 -4.95
CA PRO A 43 -18.44 -3.49 -6.13
C PRO A 43 -17.91 -2.06 -6.24
N GLN A 44 -17.07 -1.80 -7.23
CA GLN A 44 -16.53 -0.45 -7.44
C GLN A 44 -17.60 0.49 -8.01
N SER A 45 -17.76 1.64 -7.38
CA SER A 45 -18.67 2.69 -7.83
C SER A 45 -18.13 3.45 -9.04
N GLU A 46 -19.03 4.09 -9.79
CA GLU A 46 -18.67 4.99 -10.89
C GLU A 46 -17.79 6.15 -10.42
N VAL A 47 -17.04 6.75 -11.35
CA VAL A 47 -16.25 7.97 -11.09
C VAL A 47 -17.17 9.09 -10.60
N GLY A 48 -16.75 9.80 -9.57
CA GLY A 48 -17.53 10.83 -8.90
C GLY A 48 -18.49 10.32 -7.82
N GLN A 49 -18.60 9.01 -7.62
CA GLN A 49 -19.40 8.39 -6.57
C GLN A 49 -18.51 7.86 -5.44
N SER A 50 -19.05 7.88 -4.21
CA SER A 50 -18.36 7.29 -3.06
C SER A 50 -18.22 5.78 -3.23
N GLN A 51 -17.05 5.26 -2.92
CA GLN A 51 -16.81 3.82 -2.90
C GLN A 51 -17.47 3.16 -1.67
N PRO A 52 -17.78 1.86 -1.74
CA PRO A 52 -18.11 1.06 -0.56
C PRO A 52 -17.01 1.19 0.50
N GLU A 53 -17.41 1.03 1.77
CA GLU A 53 -16.44 1.04 2.85
C GLU A 53 -15.44 -0.11 2.73
N ALA A 54 -14.19 0.18 3.07
CA ALA A 54 -13.15 -0.83 3.18
C ALA A 54 -13.49 -1.87 4.26
N ILE A 55 -13.07 -3.10 4.06
CA ILE A 55 -13.31 -4.19 5.00
C ILE A 55 -12.17 -4.22 6.03
N PRO A 56 -12.46 -4.12 7.34
CA PRO A 56 -11.44 -4.21 8.36
C PRO A 56 -10.81 -5.60 8.41
N GLY A 57 -9.49 -5.66 8.56
CA GLY A 57 -8.76 -6.87 8.88
C GLY A 57 -8.94 -7.26 10.34
N LYS A 58 -8.50 -8.46 10.70
CA LYS A 58 -8.43 -8.98 12.07
C LYS A 58 -6.99 -8.97 12.53
N SER A 59 -6.73 -8.54 13.76
CA SER A 59 -5.39 -8.51 14.35
C SER A 59 -4.73 -9.90 14.47
N SER A 60 -5.55 -10.96 14.47
CA SER A 60 -5.11 -12.36 14.51
C SER A 60 -4.81 -12.98 13.13
N ILE A 61 -5.12 -12.30 12.03
CA ILE A 61 -4.92 -12.81 10.66
C ILE A 61 -4.02 -11.83 9.90
N THR A 62 -2.72 -12.05 9.93
CA THR A 62 -1.72 -11.11 9.44
C THR A 62 -0.72 -11.75 8.48
N ALA A 63 -0.04 -10.91 7.70
CA ALA A 63 1.15 -11.25 6.94
C ALA A 63 2.09 -10.04 6.86
N GLU A 64 3.39 -10.32 6.77
CA GLU A 64 4.43 -9.34 6.60
C GLU A 64 4.73 -9.13 5.10
N HIS A 65 4.87 -7.87 4.68
CA HIS A 65 5.35 -7.52 3.36
C HIS A 65 6.06 -6.17 3.38
N ASN A 66 7.23 -6.08 2.76
CA ASN A 66 8.07 -4.87 2.74
C ASN A 66 8.36 -4.29 4.13
N GLY A 67 8.49 -5.16 5.15
CA GLY A 67 8.83 -4.78 6.53
C GLY A 67 7.63 -4.31 7.35
N GLU A 68 6.41 -4.37 6.82
CA GLU A 68 5.22 -3.91 7.54
C GLU A 68 4.15 -5.00 7.62
N THR A 69 3.32 -4.94 8.64
CA THR A 69 2.26 -5.92 8.93
C THR A 69 0.95 -5.52 8.26
N PHE A 70 0.41 -6.41 7.46
CA PHE A 70 -0.93 -6.31 6.88
C PHE A 70 -1.91 -7.18 7.66
N ALA A 71 -3.15 -6.69 7.85
CA ALA A 71 -4.24 -7.43 8.48
C ALA A 71 -5.31 -7.83 7.46
N PHE A 72 -5.90 -9.02 7.63
CA PHE A 72 -6.87 -9.58 6.68
C PHE A 72 -8.16 -9.98 7.38
N SER A 73 -9.28 -9.84 6.69
CA SER A 73 -10.60 -10.22 7.19
C SER A 73 -10.79 -11.74 7.28
N SER A 74 -10.01 -12.50 6.49
CA SER A 74 -10.06 -13.95 6.42
C SER A 74 -8.69 -14.58 6.15
N VAL A 75 -8.54 -15.83 6.53
CA VAL A 75 -7.36 -16.65 6.22
C VAL A 75 -7.19 -16.78 4.69
N ALA A 76 -8.29 -16.93 3.96
CA ALA A 76 -8.27 -17.03 2.51
C ALA A 76 -7.67 -15.77 1.85
N ASN A 77 -8.04 -14.58 2.31
CA ASN A 77 -7.48 -13.32 1.81
C ASN A 77 -5.99 -13.19 2.14
N ARG A 78 -5.59 -13.53 3.37
CA ARG A 78 -4.16 -13.59 3.73
C ARG A 78 -3.39 -14.52 2.80
N ASP A 79 -3.90 -15.69 2.53
CA ASP A 79 -3.22 -16.69 1.70
C ASP A 79 -3.15 -16.25 0.22
N LEU A 80 -4.17 -15.55 -0.30
CA LEU A 80 -4.12 -14.88 -1.61
C LEU A 80 -3.05 -13.78 -1.65
N PHE A 81 -2.96 -12.98 -0.60
CA PHE A 81 -1.94 -11.94 -0.49
C PHE A 81 -0.53 -12.55 -0.50
N LEU A 82 -0.30 -13.62 0.28
CA LEU A 82 1.00 -14.30 0.34
C LEU A 82 1.42 -14.92 -0.99
N GLN A 83 0.47 -15.33 -1.84
CA GLN A 83 0.76 -15.85 -3.19
C GLN A 83 1.22 -14.76 -4.16
N ASP A 84 0.65 -13.55 -4.08
CA ASP A 84 1.02 -12.43 -4.93
C ASP A 84 0.83 -11.07 -4.19
N PRO A 85 1.74 -10.72 -3.28
CA PRO A 85 1.64 -9.46 -2.54
C PRO A 85 1.62 -8.24 -3.46
N LYS A 86 2.33 -8.28 -4.58
CA LYS A 86 2.42 -7.15 -5.53
C LYS A 86 1.11 -6.83 -6.21
N LYS A 87 0.25 -7.83 -6.39
CA LYS A 87 -1.09 -7.66 -6.95
C LYS A 87 -2.00 -6.88 -6.01
N TYR A 88 -1.91 -7.17 -4.71
CA TYR A 88 -2.87 -6.68 -3.71
C TYR A 88 -2.37 -5.48 -2.92
N ALA A 89 -1.06 -5.33 -2.75
CA ALA A 89 -0.50 -4.17 -2.06
C ALA A 89 -0.90 -2.87 -2.77
N PRO A 90 -1.21 -1.79 -2.01
CA PRO A 90 -1.58 -0.53 -2.61
C PRO A 90 -0.40 0.09 -3.35
N GLN A 91 -0.70 0.84 -4.40
CA GLN A 91 0.30 1.62 -5.10
C GLN A 91 0.86 2.70 -4.18
N TYR A 92 2.10 3.12 -4.44
CA TYR A 92 2.81 4.16 -3.68
C TYR A 92 2.91 3.85 -2.18
N ASP A 93 3.08 2.57 -1.84
CA ASP A 93 3.19 2.09 -0.46
C ASP A 93 2.05 2.59 0.46
N GLY A 94 0.84 2.66 -0.06
CA GLY A 94 -0.34 3.09 0.69
C GLY A 94 -0.45 4.59 0.92
N HIS A 95 0.41 5.41 0.29
CA HIS A 95 0.28 6.86 0.32
C HIS A 95 -0.77 7.37 -0.68
N CYS A 96 -1.26 8.60 -0.44
CA CYS A 96 -2.25 9.26 -1.28
C CYS A 96 -1.76 9.42 -2.72
N ALA A 97 -2.47 8.81 -3.68
CA ALA A 97 -2.09 8.80 -5.10
C ALA A 97 -2.05 10.21 -5.71
N TYR A 98 -3.02 11.07 -5.41
CA TYR A 98 -2.99 12.47 -5.83
C TYR A 98 -1.85 13.22 -5.18
N GLY A 99 -1.59 12.97 -3.88
CA GLY A 99 -0.45 13.54 -3.17
C GLY A 99 0.85 13.28 -3.91
N ILE A 100 1.10 12.03 -4.31
CA ILE A 100 2.28 11.66 -5.09
C ILE A 100 2.28 12.39 -6.46
N ALA A 101 1.14 12.48 -7.15
CA ALA A 101 1.03 13.18 -8.42
C ALA A 101 1.41 14.66 -8.33
N VAL A 102 1.07 15.33 -7.23
CA VAL A 102 1.47 16.75 -7.01
C VAL A 102 2.83 16.91 -6.35
N GLY A 103 3.45 15.83 -5.86
CA GLY A 103 4.82 15.81 -5.35
C GLY A 103 4.96 15.75 -3.83
N GLY A 104 3.88 15.43 -3.12
CA GLY A 104 3.85 15.23 -1.67
C GLY A 104 3.65 13.76 -1.31
N LYS A 105 4.39 13.25 -0.32
CA LYS A 105 4.20 11.91 0.24
C LYS A 105 3.38 12.03 1.52
N VAL A 106 2.07 11.83 1.41
CA VAL A 106 1.10 12.07 2.48
C VAL A 106 0.28 10.83 2.77
N PRO A 107 -0.32 10.70 3.98
CA PRO A 107 -1.20 9.61 4.35
C PRO A 107 -2.34 9.39 3.37
N ALA A 108 -3.00 8.25 3.48
CA ALA A 108 -4.25 7.99 2.79
C ALA A 108 -5.34 7.51 3.77
N ASN A 109 -6.59 7.62 3.33
CA ASN A 109 -7.75 7.08 4.01
C ASN A 109 -8.18 5.78 3.28
N PRO A 110 -8.23 4.63 3.94
CA PRO A 110 -8.60 3.35 3.34
C PRO A 110 -9.98 3.31 2.67
N HIS A 111 -10.91 4.18 3.11
CA HIS A 111 -12.25 4.26 2.49
C HIS A 111 -12.28 5.06 1.17
N LEU A 112 -11.18 5.74 0.83
CA LEU A 112 -11.07 6.57 -0.37
C LEU A 112 -10.19 5.88 -1.41
N TRP A 113 -10.71 4.77 -1.93
CA TRP A 113 -10.00 3.83 -2.77
C TRP A 113 -10.56 3.75 -4.19
N ARG A 114 -9.74 3.25 -5.11
CA ARG A 114 -10.17 2.83 -6.45
C ARG A 114 -9.20 1.79 -7.02
N ILE A 115 -9.75 0.80 -7.72
CA ILE A 115 -8.96 -0.13 -8.55
C ILE A 115 -8.91 0.45 -9.97
N VAL A 116 -7.70 0.66 -10.49
CA VAL A 116 -7.47 1.07 -11.87
C VAL A 116 -6.46 0.10 -12.47
N ASP A 117 -6.80 -0.52 -13.60
CA ASP A 117 -5.97 -1.53 -14.26
C ASP A 117 -5.45 -2.63 -13.30
N GLY A 118 -6.36 -3.11 -12.43
CA GLY A 118 -6.05 -4.15 -11.46
C GLY A 118 -5.10 -3.73 -10.32
N LYS A 119 -4.92 -2.43 -10.08
CA LYS A 119 -4.06 -1.86 -9.04
C LYS A 119 -4.87 -1.03 -8.06
N LEU A 120 -4.57 -1.16 -6.77
CA LEU A 120 -5.24 -0.44 -5.69
C LEU A 120 -4.58 0.93 -5.48
N TYR A 121 -5.37 1.99 -5.59
CA TYR A 121 -4.98 3.37 -5.28
C TYR A 121 -5.81 3.90 -4.12
N LEU A 122 -5.18 4.64 -3.23
CA LEU A 122 -5.79 5.29 -2.07
C LEU A 122 -5.63 6.80 -2.16
N ASN A 123 -6.57 7.54 -1.60
CA ASN A 123 -6.49 9.00 -1.48
C ASN A 123 -6.77 9.45 -0.04
N ILE A 124 -6.57 10.75 0.28
CA ILE A 124 -6.59 11.23 1.66
C ILE A 124 -7.93 11.86 2.07
N THR A 125 -8.57 12.63 1.20
CA THR A 125 -9.88 13.28 1.45
C THR A 125 -10.80 13.14 0.26
N LYS A 126 -12.12 13.30 0.48
CA LYS A 126 -13.13 13.29 -0.62
C LYS A 126 -12.85 14.39 -1.66
N GLN A 127 -12.39 15.56 -1.23
CA GLN A 127 -12.02 16.64 -2.15
C GLN A 127 -10.85 16.22 -3.04
N VAL A 128 -9.84 15.58 -2.46
CA VAL A 128 -8.66 15.08 -3.20
C VAL A 128 -9.06 13.96 -4.15
N VAL A 129 -10.01 13.09 -3.79
CA VAL A 129 -10.59 12.10 -4.73
C VAL A 129 -11.17 12.82 -5.95
N GLY A 130 -11.97 13.88 -5.75
CA GLY A 130 -12.53 14.66 -6.86
C GLY A 130 -11.46 15.18 -7.81
N PHE A 131 -10.40 15.80 -7.31
CA PHE A 131 -9.27 16.26 -8.13
C PHE A 131 -8.56 15.12 -8.87
N TRP A 132 -8.37 13.98 -8.19
CA TRP A 132 -7.71 12.83 -8.79
C TRP A 132 -8.56 12.20 -9.89
N GLU A 133 -9.87 12.14 -9.70
CA GLU A 133 -10.82 11.55 -10.63
C GLU A 133 -11.07 12.39 -11.89
N GLU A 134 -10.73 13.70 -11.90
CA GLU A 134 -10.81 14.53 -13.11
C GLU A 134 -9.98 13.97 -14.27
N THR A 135 -8.80 13.41 -13.98
CA THR A 135 -7.90 12.85 -14.99
C THR A 135 -7.03 11.72 -14.39
N ILE A 136 -7.65 10.60 -14.05
CA ILE A 136 -7.02 9.46 -13.36
C ILE A 136 -5.71 9.03 -14.05
N ASP A 137 -5.76 8.74 -15.35
CA ASP A 137 -4.60 8.24 -16.10
C ASP A 137 -3.43 9.22 -16.10
N LYS A 138 -3.72 10.52 -16.23
CA LYS A 138 -2.71 11.58 -16.19
C LYS A 138 -2.08 11.67 -14.80
N HIS A 139 -2.89 11.57 -13.75
CA HIS A 139 -2.40 11.62 -12.38
C HIS A 139 -1.55 10.40 -12.05
N ILE A 140 -1.97 9.18 -12.43
CA ILE A 140 -1.19 7.95 -12.27
C ILE A 140 0.15 8.08 -13.01
N LYS A 141 0.13 8.44 -14.30
CA LYS A 141 1.36 8.60 -15.08
C LYS A 141 2.33 9.62 -14.48
N THR A 142 1.80 10.69 -13.87
CA THR A 142 2.60 11.72 -13.21
C THR A 142 3.16 11.20 -11.89
N ALA A 143 2.32 10.52 -11.10
CA ALA A 143 2.70 9.92 -9.84
C ALA A 143 3.80 8.87 -10.01
N ASP A 144 3.68 7.97 -11.00
CA ASP A 144 4.70 6.94 -11.31
C ASP A 144 6.08 7.54 -11.59
N LYS A 145 6.12 8.66 -12.33
CA LYS A 145 7.38 9.38 -12.58
C LYS A 145 7.99 9.96 -11.31
N LYS A 146 7.14 10.55 -10.44
CA LYS A 146 7.59 11.19 -9.20
C LYS A 146 7.91 10.18 -8.12
N TRP A 147 7.24 9.02 -8.12
CA TRP A 147 7.43 7.96 -7.14
C TRP A 147 8.86 7.49 -7.05
N ARG A 148 9.56 7.36 -8.15
CA ARG A 148 10.98 6.96 -8.19
C ARG A 148 11.87 7.75 -7.22
N ARG A 149 11.50 9.01 -6.96
CA ARG A 149 12.20 9.89 -5.99
C ARG A 149 11.52 9.89 -4.64
N LEU A 150 10.17 9.95 -4.63
CA LEU A 150 9.39 10.09 -3.41
C LEU A 150 9.37 8.82 -2.57
N GLU A 151 9.54 7.65 -3.17
CA GLU A 151 9.62 6.37 -2.49
C GLU A 151 10.61 6.41 -1.29
N LYS A 152 11.77 7.02 -1.50
CA LYS A 152 12.83 7.15 -0.48
C LYS A 152 12.70 8.40 0.41
N ALA A 153 11.76 9.29 0.12
CA ALA A 153 11.54 10.48 0.89
C ALA A 153 10.72 10.17 2.15
N SER A 154 10.95 10.94 3.22
CA SER A 154 10.08 10.90 4.39
C SER A 154 8.67 11.37 4.03
N ALA A 155 7.65 10.73 4.61
CA ALA A 155 6.28 11.22 4.49
C ALA A 155 6.12 12.54 5.26
N SER A 156 5.31 13.44 4.72
CA SER A 156 4.91 14.65 5.44
C SER A 156 4.00 14.28 6.61
N ARG A 157 4.22 14.92 7.75
CA ARG A 157 3.46 14.70 8.98
C ARG A 157 2.73 15.96 9.48
N ASP A 158 3.00 17.13 8.89
CA ASP A 158 2.53 18.42 9.40
C ASP A 158 1.21 18.83 8.76
N ASN A 159 0.22 19.19 9.59
CA ASN A 159 -1.08 19.77 9.22
C ASN A 159 -1.83 19.03 8.11
N ILE A 160 -1.68 17.70 8.04
CA ILE A 160 -2.33 16.86 7.06
C ILE A 160 -3.47 16.10 7.75
N PRO A 161 -4.64 15.98 7.12
CA PRO A 161 -5.71 15.15 7.64
C PRO A 161 -5.21 13.75 7.97
N GLN A 162 -5.52 13.26 9.17
CA GLN A 162 -5.20 11.91 9.59
C GLN A 162 -6.49 11.09 9.62
N PHE A 163 -6.45 9.89 9.10
CA PHE A 163 -7.51 8.94 9.25
C PHE A 163 -7.37 8.23 10.61
N SER A 164 -8.46 8.15 11.37
CA SER A 164 -8.51 7.37 12.61
C SER A 164 -9.23 6.06 12.33
N SER A 165 -8.51 4.95 12.44
CA SER A 165 -9.00 3.62 12.09
C SER A 165 -9.56 2.87 13.30
N PRO A 166 -10.73 2.23 13.19
CA PRO A 166 -11.17 1.19 14.13
C PRO A 166 -10.59 -0.19 13.81
N ALA A 167 -9.91 -0.34 12.68
CA ALA A 167 -9.27 -1.59 12.27
C ALA A 167 -7.80 -1.66 12.78
N PRO A 168 -7.21 -2.86 12.86
CA PRO A 168 -7.89 -4.13 12.69
C PRO A 168 -8.78 -4.45 13.88
N VAL A 169 -9.81 -5.25 13.65
CA VAL A 169 -10.68 -5.76 14.72
C VAL A 169 -10.07 -7.00 15.39
N GLN A 170 -10.52 -7.30 16.59
CA GLN A 170 -10.07 -8.47 17.36
C GLN A 170 -10.55 -9.78 16.76
#